data_0fd3b7e37296c429b44b80e12825bbd4
#
_entry.id   0fd3b7e37296c429b44b80e12825bbd4
#
_cell.length_a   1.000
_cell.length_b   1.000
_cell.length_c   1.000
_cell.angle_alpha   90.00
_cell.angle_beta   90.00
_cell.angle_gamma   90.00
#
_symmetry.space_group_name_H-M   'P 1'
#
loop_
_entity.id
_entity.type
_entity.pdbx_description
1 polymer ?
#
loop_
_entity_poly.entity_id
_entity_poly.type
_entity_poly.pdbx_seq_one_letter_code
_entity_poly.pdbx_strand_id
1 'polypeptide(L)'
;MLYCILQPFNMNRLFGYLTFCVLLFSLVSCKKDEVSRTPSEDVAVAKMIHYNEVHAADIPALFATEDVCYNPVSVLNWAEQYPYLPQVEFAVAHNGSNLFIHYRVTEKRTIGTMENDLEPTYKESCCEFFCMEMDDSLYYNIESNCIGSILMQCGKNRSERETSTGDNLRQIERWASLGRNSVDTINHETHWELALVVPLSAFWNHSYSTLSGKTFLVNVYNCVGSGDDRQYVTWKPVPTASPDFHRPEYFEPIYFEE
;
A
#
# COMPACT_ATOMS: atom_id res chain seq x y z
N MET A 1 -52.43 35.72 -7.61
CA MET A 1 -52.44 37.03 -8.32
C MET A 1 -51.17 37.06 -9.13
N LEU A 2 -51.29 36.76 -10.39
CA LEU A 2 -51.32 37.67 -11.57
C LEU A 2 -49.93 38.25 -11.84
N TYR A 3 -49.30 38.29 -12.96
CA TYR A 3 -49.63 37.94 -14.36
C TYR A 3 -48.35 37.75 -15.15
N CYS A 4 -48.37 36.84 -16.08
CA CYS A 4 -47.66 36.80 -17.35
C CYS A 4 -47.53 38.13 -18.06
N ILE A 5 -46.51 38.33 -18.86
CA ILE A 5 -46.67 38.79 -20.25
C ILE A 5 -45.45 38.36 -21.09
N LEU A 6 -45.81 37.78 -22.24
CA LEU A 6 -44.99 37.32 -23.35
C LEU A 6 -44.79 38.38 -24.42
N GLN A 7 -43.70 38.24 -25.19
CA GLN A 7 -43.62 38.47 -26.67
C GLN A 7 -42.98 39.76 -27.18
N PRO A 8 -42.60 39.84 -28.48
CA PRO A 8 -42.18 38.80 -29.44
C PRO A 8 -40.91 39.12 -30.27
N PHE A 9 -40.49 38.09 -31.00
CA PHE A 9 -39.77 37.99 -32.27
C PHE A 9 -39.63 39.24 -33.13
N ASN A 10 -38.43 39.44 -33.71
CA ASN A 10 -38.33 39.86 -35.09
C ASN A 10 -37.10 39.37 -35.83
N MET A 11 -37.35 38.79 -36.98
CA MET A 11 -36.43 38.22 -37.96
C MET A 11 -36.31 39.20 -39.13
N ASN A 12 -35.10 39.51 -39.61
CA ASN A 12 -34.77 39.47 -41.04
C ASN A 12 -33.53 40.27 -41.46
N ARG A 13 -32.83 39.62 -42.38
CA ARG A 13 -32.03 40.02 -43.56
C ARG A 13 -30.51 39.99 -43.38
N LEU A 14 -29.87 38.97 -43.92
CA LEU A 14 -29.43 38.68 -45.31
C LEU A 14 -28.51 39.75 -45.93
N PHE A 15 -27.37 39.27 -46.40
CA PHE A 15 -26.33 39.64 -47.37
C PHE A 15 -24.96 39.73 -46.72
N GLY A 16 -24.01 38.86 -46.91
CA GLY A 16 -23.37 38.35 -48.12
C GLY A 16 -22.04 39.08 -48.34
N TYR A 17 -20.89 38.48 -47.93
CA TYR A 17 -19.60 38.71 -48.57
C TYR A 17 -18.71 37.47 -48.38
N LEU A 18 -18.41 36.86 -49.50
CA LEU A 18 -17.32 35.89 -49.64
C LEU A 18 -15.99 36.59 -49.43
N THR A 19 -15.19 36.14 -48.51
CA THR A 19 -13.77 36.46 -48.48
C THR A 19 -12.96 35.18 -48.23
N PHE A 20 -12.17 34.87 -49.21
CA PHE A 20 -11.16 33.83 -49.28
C PHE A 20 -10.17 34.00 -48.12
N CYS A 21 -10.09 33.10 -47.15
CA CYS A 21 -8.94 33.05 -46.26
C CYS A 21 -8.22 31.74 -46.41
N VAL A 22 -6.98 31.89 -46.84
CA VAL A 22 -5.94 30.88 -47.02
C VAL A 22 -5.69 30.18 -45.69
N LEU A 23 -5.87 28.88 -45.68
CA LEU A 23 -5.48 28.02 -44.54
C LEU A 23 -3.95 27.89 -44.51
N LEU A 24 -3.31 28.62 -43.62
CA LEU A 24 -1.98 28.35 -43.15
C LEU A 24 -2.07 27.24 -42.06
N PHE A 25 -1.72 26.02 -42.46
CA PHE A 25 -1.45 24.95 -41.49
C PHE A 25 -0.16 25.27 -40.75
N SER A 26 -0.28 25.85 -39.56
CA SER A 26 0.79 25.84 -38.56
C SER A 26 0.77 24.49 -37.84
N LEU A 27 1.77 23.68 -38.08
CA LEU A 27 2.08 22.51 -37.27
C LEU A 27 2.42 22.97 -35.86
N VAL A 28 1.44 22.96 -34.96
CA VAL A 28 1.68 23.05 -33.54
C VAL A 28 2.17 21.68 -33.09
N SER A 29 3.49 21.56 -32.97
CA SER A 29 4.12 20.47 -32.24
C SER A 29 3.65 20.54 -30.79
N CYS A 30 2.73 19.65 -30.42
CA CYS A 30 2.43 19.39 -29.01
C CYS A 30 3.71 18.82 -28.36
N LYS A 31 4.48 19.68 -27.71
CA LYS A 31 5.35 19.24 -26.62
C LYS A 31 4.41 18.71 -25.54
N LYS A 32 4.50 17.41 -25.22
CA LYS A 32 4.00 16.89 -23.96
C LYS A 32 4.80 17.59 -22.87
N ASP A 33 4.20 18.58 -22.25
CA ASP A 33 4.67 19.05 -20.94
C ASP A 33 4.50 17.88 -19.99
N GLU A 34 5.60 17.32 -19.53
CA GLU A 34 5.62 16.47 -18.35
C GLU A 34 5.14 17.35 -17.18
N VAL A 35 3.88 17.23 -16.87
CA VAL A 35 3.31 17.81 -15.65
C VAL A 35 3.93 17.02 -14.50
N SER A 36 4.92 17.57 -13.85
CA SER A 36 5.36 17.16 -12.52
C SER A 36 4.12 17.20 -11.63
N ARG A 37 3.52 16.03 -11.40
CA ARG A 37 2.42 15.88 -10.45
C ARG A 37 3.02 15.85 -9.06
N THR A 38 3.08 17.00 -8.39
CA THR A 38 3.17 17.00 -6.94
C THR A 38 1.97 16.22 -6.39
N PRO A 39 2.18 15.27 -5.46
CA PRO A 39 1.08 14.54 -4.82
C PRO A 39 0.07 15.53 -4.24
N SER A 40 -1.23 15.22 -4.31
CA SER A 40 -2.25 15.95 -3.56
C SER A 40 -1.96 15.80 -2.06
N GLU A 41 -2.33 16.77 -1.23
CA GLU A 41 -2.05 16.80 0.23
C GLU A 41 -2.52 15.54 0.99
N ASP A 42 -3.32 14.67 0.36
CA ASP A 42 -3.90 13.46 0.96
C ASP A 42 -3.18 12.15 0.57
N VAL A 43 -2.12 12.18 -0.25
CA VAL A 43 -1.39 10.98 -0.66
C VAL A 43 -0.30 10.67 0.36
N ALA A 44 -0.29 9.42 0.87
CA ALA A 44 0.79 8.96 1.73
C ALA A 44 2.12 8.93 0.97
N VAL A 45 3.20 9.26 1.65
CA VAL A 45 4.54 9.39 1.05
C VAL A 45 5.48 8.39 1.69
N ALA A 46 6.16 7.60 0.85
CA ALA A 46 7.33 6.82 1.25
C ALA A 46 8.58 7.68 1.08
N LYS A 47 9.17 8.06 2.21
CA LYS A 47 10.31 8.99 2.25
C LYS A 47 11.56 8.37 1.61
N MET A 48 12.29 9.18 0.82
CA MET A 48 13.63 8.83 0.36
C MET A 48 14.63 8.91 1.51
N ILE A 49 15.37 7.83 1.73
CA ILE A 49 16.45 7.72 2.73
C ILE A 49 17.78 7.56 2.01
N HIS A 50 18.69 8.48 2.24
CA HIS A 50 19.97 8.57 1.52
C HIS A 50 21.08 7.72 2.17
N TYR A 51 20.75 6.47 2.54
CA TYR A 51 21.70 5.48 3.02
C TYR A 51 21.80 4.31 2.04
N ASN A 52 23.01 3.99 1.61
CA ASN A 52 23.24 2.89 0.65
C ASN A 52 23.00 1.51 1.27
N GLU A 53 23.25 1.36 2.54
CA GLU A 53 23.11 0.12 3.31
C GLU A 53 22.28 0.42 4.55
N VAL A 54 21.17 -0.31 4.69
CA VAL A 54 20.25 -0.21 5.84
C VAL A 54 19.94 -1.62 6.29
N HIS A 55 20.20 -1.93 7.54
CA HIS A 55 19.82 -3.22 8.14
C HIS A 55 18.44 -3.14 8.78
N ALA A 56 17.69 -4.23 8.73
CA ALA A 56 16.33 -4.27 9.27
C ALA A 56 16.29 -3.90 10.76
N ALA A 57 17.31 -4.28 11.54
CA ALA A 57 17.41 -3.95 12.96
C ALA A 57 17.59 -2.45 13.24
N ASP A 58 18.11 -1.69 12.28
CA ASP A 58 18.36 -0.26 12.42
C ASP A 58 17.15 0.60 12.04
N ILE A 59 16.17 0.03 11.32
CA ILE A 59 14.99 0.74 10.80
C ILE A 59 14.23 1.50 11.90
N PRO A 60 13.93 0.95 13.09
CA PRO A 60 13.19 1.68 14.11
C PRO A 60 13.87 3.00 14.53
N ALA A 61 15.19 2.97 14.73
CA ALA A 61 15.98 4.15 15.10
C ALA A 61 16.17 5.10 13.91
N LEU A 62 16.39 4.57 12.72
CA LEU A 62 16.52 5.32 11.48
C LEU A 62 15.26 6.11 11.17
N PHE A 63 14.08 5.46 11.25
CA PHE A 63 12.81 6.11 10.98
C PHE A 63 12.50 7.23 11.98
N ALA A 64 12.90 7.06 13.24
CA ALA A 64 12.79 8.11 14.24
C ALA A 64 13.72 9.30 13.95
N THR A 65 14.94 9.03 13.45
CA THR A 65 15.93 10.07 13.12
C THR A 65 15.55 10.85 11.87
N GLU A 66 14.98 10.14 10.88
CA GLU A 66 14.59 10.70 9.59
C GLU A 66 13.16 11.27 9.59
N ASP A 67 12.47 11.30 10.73
CA ASP A 67 11.08 11.74 10.86
C ASP A 67 10.13 11.06 9.86
N VAL A 68 10.26 9.74 9.66
CA VAL A 68 9.37 8.97 8.80
C VAL A 68 8.00 8.86 9.45
N CYS A 69 6.95 9.27 8.72
CA CYS A 69 5.59 9.30 9.22
C CYS A 69 5.00 7.89 9.40
N TYR A 70 4.39 7.64 10.57
CA TYR A 70 3.61 6.44 10.82
C TYR A 70 2.14 6.67 10.49
N ASN A 71 1.54 5.69 9.84
CA ASN A 71 0.15 5.67 9.46
C ASN A 71 -0.60 4.64 10.31
N PRO A 72 -1.73 4.99 10.95
CA PRO A 72 -2.50 4.05 11.73
C PRO A 72 -3.25 3.05 10.84
N VAL A 73 -3.19 1.76 11.20
CA VAL A 73 -4.01 0.69 10.62
C VAL A 73 -5.18 0.47 11.56
N SER A 74 -6.28 1.21 11.35
CA SER A 74 -7.35 1.38 12.35
C SER A 74 -8.77 1.24 11.80
N VAL A 75 -8.93 0.82 10.54
CA VAL A 75 -10.26 0.64 9.95
C VAL A 75 -10.80 -0.75 10.32
N LEU A 76 -11.89 -0.76 11.09
CA LEU A 76 -12.57 -1.97 11.56
C LEU A 76 -13.78 -2.28 10.66
N ASN A 77 -13.52 -2.84 9.48
CA ASN A 77 -14.57 -3.08 8.46
C ASN A 77 -15.64 -4.08 8.92
N TRP A 78 -15.28 -5.04 9.75
CA TRP A 78 -16.14 -6.16 10.17
C TRP A 78 -16.41 -6.16 11.66
N ALA A 79 -16.68 -4.98 12.24
CA ALA A 79 -16.84 -4.74 13.67
C ALA A 79 -17.94 -5.59 14.34
N GLU A 80 -19.00 -5.95 13.63
CA GLU A 80 -20.06 -6.82 14.16
C GLU A 80 -19.56 -8.24 14.47
N GLN A 81 -18.63 -8.75 13.67
CA GLN A 81 -18.08 -10.11 13.82
C GLN A 81 -16.74 -10.12 14.56
N TYR A 82 -15.94 -9.07 14.38
CA TYR A 82 -14.58 -8.93 14.90
C TYR A 82 -14.41 -7.54 15.54
N PRO A 83 -14.95 -7.30 16.74
CA PRO A 83 -15.05 -5.96 17.33
C PRO A 83 -13.74 -5.45 17.95
N TYR A 84 -12.70 -6.27 18.06
CA TYR A 84 -11.45 -5.87 18.68
C TYR A 84 -10.61 -5.03 17.73
N LEU A 85 -10.19 -3.85 18.19
CA LEU A 85 -9.29 -2.95 17.50
C LEU A 85 -7.92 -2.91 18.21
N PRO A 86 -6.88 -3.55 17.67
CA PRO A 86 -5.51 -3.40 18.18
C PRO A 86 -4.97 -1.99 17.85
N GLN A 87 -3.90 -1.58 18.54
CA GLN A 87 -3.13 -0.41 18.12
C GLN A 87 -2.06 -0.87 17.12
N VAL A 88 -2.20 -0.45 15.88
CA VAL A 88 -1.30 -0.82 14.80
C VAL A 88 -0.91 0.41 14.01
N GLU A 89 0.38 0.56 13.77
CA GLU A 89 0.94 1.60 12.92
C GLU A 89 1.96 0.98 11.95
N PHE A 90 2.04 1.53 10.77
CA PHE A 90 3.11 1.23 9.83
C PHE A 90 3.76 2.49 9.29
N ALA A 91 5.01 2.36 8.92
CA ALA A 91 5.74 3.39 8.19
C ALA A 91 6.50 2.75 7.03
N VAL A 92 6.66 3.52 5.94
CA VAL A 92 7.41 3.10 4.75
C VAL A 92 8.38 4.19 4.34
N ALA A 93 9.55 3.74 3.89
CA ALA A 93 10.58 4.57 3.28
C ALA A 93 11.32 3.75 2.22
N HIS A 94 12.25 4.35 1.49
CA HIS A 94 13.05 3.65 0.50
C HIS A 94 14.39 4.35 0.26
N ASN A 95 15.32 3.66 -0.41
CA ASN A 95 16.57 4.25 -0.90
C ASN A 95 16.73 4.10 -2.43
N GLY A 96 15.62 3.99 -3.12
CA GLY A 96 15.57 3.71 -4.55
C GLY A 96 15.65 2.21 -4.88
N SER A 97 16.51 1.45 -4.22
CA SER A 97 16.77 0.01 -4.49
C SER A 97 16.07 -0.94 -3.51
N ASN A 98 15.72 -0.46 -2.34
CA ASN A 98 15.06 -1.23 -1.29
C ASN A 98 13.85 -0.47 -0.76
N LEU A 99 12.78 -1.21 -0.51
CA LEU A 99 11.63 -0.77 0.27
C LEU A 99 11.89 -1.11 1.74
N PHE A 100 11.71 -0.14 2.62
CA PHE A 100 11.78 -0.30 4.07
C PHE A 100 10.38 -0.22 4.64
N ILE A 101 10.00 -1.23 5.42
CA ILE A 101 8.69 -1.30 6.08
C ILE A 101 8.94 -1.48 7.58
N HIS A 102 8.24 -0.71 8.40
CA HIS A 102 8.24 -0.89 9.84
C HIS A 102 6.83 -0.94 10.39
N TYR A 103 6.55 -1.91 11.25
CA TYR A 103 5.28 -2.06 11.95
C TYR A 103 5.49 -1.94 13.46
N ARG A 104 4.52 -1.30 14.12
CA ARG A 104 4.36 -1.27 15.57
C ARG A 104 2.98 -1.78 15.91
N VAL A 105 2.91 -2.77 16.76
CA VAL A 105 1.65 -3.43 17.12
C VAL A 105 1.54 -3.56 18.62
N THR A 106 0.37 -3.19 19.16
CA THR A 106 -0.03 -3.51 20.53
C THR A 106 -1.37 -4.23 20.48
N GLU A 107 -1.37 -5.47 20.89
CA GLU A 107 -2.54 -6.34 20.81
C GLU A 107 -2.72 -7.21 22.07
N LYS A 108 -3.95 -7.68 22.29
CA LYS A 108 -4.29 -8.47 23.50
C LYS A 108 -3.92 -9.94 23.40
N ARG A 109 -3.67 -10.43 22.20
CA ARG A 109 -3.27 -11.81 21.94
C ARG A 109 -2.21 -11.82 20.84
N THR A 110 -1.03 -12.33 21.19
CA THR A 110 0.10 -12.46 20.28
C THR A 110 0.46 -13.93 20.11
N ILE A 111 0.67 -14.37 18.87
CA ILE A 111 1.09 -15.73 18.54
C ILE A 111 2.00 -15.73 17.31
N GLY A 112 3.12 -16.45 17.39
CA GLY A 112 4.10 -16.60 16.31
C GLY A 112 4.79 -17.96 16.40
N THR A 113 4.10 -19.02 16.01
CA THR A 113 4.62 -20.39 16.07
C THR A 113 5.17 -20.90 14.74
N MET A 114 4.83 -20.22 13.64
CA MET A 114 5.30 -20.55 12.29
C MET A 114 6.67 -19.93 12.07
N GLU A 115 7.71 -20.72 12.20
CA GLU A 115 9.12 -20.29 12.09
C GLU A 115 9.65 -20.29 10.65
N ASN A 116 8.95 -20.96 9.72
CA ASN A 116 9.41 -21.09 8.35
C ASN A 116 8.68 -20.11 7.42
N ASP A 117 9.40 -19.66 6.41
CA ASP A 117 8.78 -18.93 5.31
C ASP A 117 7.83 -19.85 4.52
N LEU A 118 6.88 -19.24 3.82
CA LEU A 118 5.84 -19.87 3.02
C LEU A 118 4.74 -20.58 3.84
N GLU A 119 4.84 -20.58 5.15
CA GLU A 119 3.74 -21.00 6.02
C GLU A 119 2.59 -19.97 6.00
N PRO A 120 1.36 -20.35 6.36
CA PRO A 120 0.20 -19.44 6.31
C PRO A 120 0.22 -18.44 7.48
N THR A 121 1.17 -17.51 7.47
CA THR A 121 1.45 -16.52 8.52
C THR A 121 0.24 -15.67 8.92
N TYR A 122 -0.71 -15.45 8.00
CA TYR A 122 -1.99 -14.76 8.25
C TYR A 122 -2.88 -15.43 9.31
N LYS A 123 -2.56 -16.65 9.73
CA LYS A 123 -3.27 -17.33 10.84
C LYS A 123 -2.80 -16.87 12.22
N GLU A 124 -1.66 -16.21 12.30
CA GLU A 124 -1.00 -15.75 13.51
C GLU A 124 -1.05 -14.23 13.62
N SER A 125 -0.36 -13.64 14.61
CA SER A 125 -0.13 -12.20 14.71
C SER A 125 0.66 -11.73 13.50
N CYS A 126 -0.02 -11.18 12.51
CA CYS A 126 0.52 -10.92 11.20
C CYS A 126 0.26 -9.47 10.75
N CYS A 127 1.30 -8.85 10.19
CA CYS A 127 1.16 -7.62 9.42
C CYS A 127 1.38 -7.92 7.93
N GLU A 128 0.56 -7.28 7.09
CA GLU A 128 0.55 -7.56 5.67
C GLU A 128 0.64 -6.25 4.87
N PHE A 129 1.52 -6.23 3.87
CA PHE A 129 1.70 -5.13 2.93
C PHE A 129 1.35 -5.63 1.53
N PHE A 130 0.21 -5.18 1.02
CA PHE A 130 -0.23 -5.52 -0.34
C PHE A 130 0.03 -4.34 -1.25
N CYS A 131 0.74 -4.56 -2.34
CA CYS A 131 1.14 -3.47 -3.23
C CYS A 131 1.19 -3.87 -4.70
N MET A 132 0.91 -2.90 -5.57
CA MET A 132 1.14 -2.97 -7.01
C MET A 132 1.58 -1.60 -7.53
N GLU A 133 2.40 -1.56 -8.58
CA GLU A 133 2.69 -0.30 -9.26
C GLU A 133 1.40 0.26 -9.88
N MET A 134 1.24 1.57 -9.89
CA MET A 134 0.09 2.21 -10.53
C MET A 134 0.02 1.80 -12.00
N ASP A 135 -1.18 1.49 -12.48
CA ASP A 135 -1.46 0.99 -13.83
C ASP A 135 -1.05 -0.47 -14.11
N ASP A 136 -0.58 -1.22 -13.08
CA ASP A 136 -0.36 -2.65 -13.19
C ASP A 136 -1.66 -3.46 -12.91
N SER A 137 -1.63 -4.74 -13.21
CA SER A 137 -2.69 -5.70 -12.94
C SER A 137 -2.30 -6.80 -11.95
N LEU A 138 -1.03 -6.85 -11.58
CA LEU A 138 -0.48 -7.82 -10.64
C LEU A 138 -0.11 -7.12 -9.33
N TYR A 139 -0.58 -7.66 -8.22
CA TYR A 139 -0.17 -7.19 -6.90
C TYR A 139 0.57 -8.26 -6.12
N TYR A 140 1.47 -7.81 -5.26
CA TYR A 140 2.15 -8.63 -4.26
C TYR A 140 1.44 -8.52 -2.92
N ASN A 141 1.39 -9.62 -2.16
CA ASN A 141 1.15 -9.63 -0.73
C ASN A 141 2.44 -10.05 -0.02
N ILE A 142 2.87 -9.26 0.93
CA ILE A 142 3.97 -9.56 1.83
C ILE A 142 3.35 -9.71 3.21
N GLU A 143 3.13 -10.94 3.65
CA GLU A 143 2.48 -11.29 4.92
C GLU A 143 3.54 -11.78 5.90
N SER A 144 3.76 -11.09 6.99
CA SER A 144 4.80 -11.45 7.95
C SER A 144 4.24 -11.53 9.36
N ASN A 145 4.47 -12.67 10.04
CA ASN A 145 4.08 -12.82 11.43
C ASN A 145 5.01 -12.05 12.38
N CYS A 146 4.65 -11.99 13.65
CA CYS A 146 5.35 -11.21 14.67
C CYS A 146 6.81 -11.66 14.96
N ILE A 147 7.22 -12.83 14.44
CA ILE A 147 8.61 -13.30 14.49
C ILE A 147 9.31 -13.21 13.12
N GLY A 148 8.64 -12.62 12.10
CA GLY A 148 9.21 -12.29 10.80
C GLY A 148 9.27 -13.44 9.80
N SER A 149 8.53 -14.55 9.96
CA SER A 149 8.33 -15.52 8.87
C SER A 149 7.42 -14.92 7.82
N ILE A 150 7.70 -15.12 6.55
CA ILE A 150 7.05 -14.43 5.44
C ILE A 150 6.37 -15.42 4.50
N LEU A 151 5.10 -15.14 4.18
CA LEU A 151 4.42 -15.63 2.99
C LEU A 151 4.33 -14.49 1.98
N MET A 152 4.85 -14.68 0.78
CA MET A 152 4.78 -13.68 -0.29
C MET A 152 4.29 -14.32 -1.57
N GLN A 153 3.32 -13.70 -2.20
CA GLN A 153 2.72 -14.16 -3.45
C GLN A 153 2.51 -12.98 -4.40
N CYS A 154 2.36 -13.27 -5.70
CA CYS A 154 2.02 -12.30 -6.74
C CYS A 154 0.89 -12.83 -7.60
N GLY A 155 -0.06 -12.00 -7.98
CA GLY A 155 -1.16 -12.39 -8.85
C GLY A 155 -2.22 -11.33 -9.01
N LYS A 156 -3.26 -11.64 -9.80
CA LYS A 156 -4.34 -10.69 -10.14
C LYS A 156 -5.45 -10.62 -9.09
N ASN A 157 -5.69 -11.71 -8.40
CA ASN A 157 -6.77 -11.88 -7.44
C ASN A 157 -6.37 -12.92 -6.38
N ARG A 158 -7.28 -13.23 -5.47
CA ARG A 158 -7.04 -14.16 -4.37
C ARG A 158 -6.69 -15.59 -4.82
N SER A 159 -7.21 -16.04 -5.96
CA SER A 159 -7.12 -17.45 -6.40
C SER A 159 -6.01 -17.70 -7.41
N GLU A 160 -5.66 -16.69 -8.21
CA GLU A 160 -4.67 -16.78 -9.29
C GLU A 160 -3.36 -16.14 -8.83
N ARG A 161 -2.60 -16.85 -8.00
CA ARG A 161 -1.37 -16.34 -7.41
C ARG A 161 -0.22 -17.30 -7.55
N GLU A 162 0.93 -16.75 -7.87
CA GLU A 162 2.21 -17.43 -7.80
C GLU A 162 2.82 -17.20 -6.42
N THR A 163 3.25 -18.28 -5.77
CA THR A 163 3.96 -18.21 -4.48
C THR A 163 5.44 -18.02 -4.72
N SER A 164 6.07 -17.16 -3.96
CA SER A 164 7.52 -16.92 -3.96
C SER A 164 8.31 -18.22 -3.63
N THR A 165 9.60 -18.16 -3.81
CA THR A 165 10.52 -19.24 -3.40
C THR A 165 11.24 -18.87 -2.11
N GLY A 166 11.70 -19.87 -1.36
CA GLY A 166 12.53 -19.61 -0.19
C GLY A 166 13.82 -18.85 -0.52
N ASP A 167 14.40 -19.08 -1.71
CA ASP A 167 15.58 -18.34 -2.17
C ASP A 167 15.28 -16.86 -2.38
N ASN A 168 14.13 -16.55 -2.93
CA ASN A 168 13.69 -15.18 -3.10
C ASN A 168 13.43 -14.51 -1.76
N LEU A 169 12.76 -15.18 -0.83
CA LEU A 169 12.45 -14.63 0.50
C LEU A 169 13.70 -14.41 1.37
N ARG A 170 14.77 -15.17 1.17
CA ARG A 170 16.06 -14.95 1.87
C ARG A 170 16.73 -13.63 1.54
N GLN A 171 16.35 -12.96 0.45
CA GLN A 171 16.83 -11.62 0.11
C GLN A 171 16.19 -10.54 0.98
N ILE A 172 15.03 -10.81 1.57
CA ILE A 172 14.33 -9.87 2.45
C ILE A 172 14.97 -9.97 3.83
N GLU A 173 15.70 -8.91 4.23
CA GLU A 173 16.19 -8.83 5.60
C GLU A 173 15.06 -8.45 6.53
N ARG A 174 15.04 -9.03 7.72
CA ARG A 174 13.95 -8.85 8.70
C ARG A 174 14.47 -8.81 10.13
N TRP A 175 13.86 -7.95 10.92
CA TRP A 175 14.08 -7.83 12.35
C TRP A 175 12.71 -7.86 13.06
N ALA A 176 12.61 -8.64 14.11
CA ALA A 176 11.43 -8.74 14.96
C ALA A 176 11.83 -8.52 16.42
N SER A 177 11.13 -7.64 17.13
CA SER A 177 11.45 -7.32 18.53
C SER A 177 11.26 -8.50 19.47
N LEU A 178 10.39 -9.46 19.14
CA LEU A 178 10.20 -10.71 19.87
C LEU A 178 11.25 -11.78 19.55
N GLY A 179 12.18 -11.47 18.63
CA GLY A 179 13.15 -12.44 18.09
C GLY A 179 12.57 -13.29 16.97
N ARG A 180 13.35 -14.31 16.55
CA ARG A 180 13.06 -15.17 15.40
C ARG A 180 12.65 -16.60 15.79
N ASN A 181 12.57 -16.89 17.07
CA ASN A 181 12.11 -18.19 17.56
C ASN A 181 10.60 -18.17 17.80
N SER A 182 10.02 -19.37 17.80
CA SER A 182 8.60 -19.56 18.10
C SER A 182 8.18 -18.85 19.38
N VAL A 183 7.06 -18.14 19.29
CA VAL A 183 6.36 -17.47 20.41
C VAL A 183 5.02 -18.15 20.60
N ASP A 184 4.88 -18.88 21.71
CA ASP A 184 3.60 -19.45 22.14
C ASP A 184 2.57 -18.35 22.37
N THR A 185 1.29 -18.71 22.39
CA THR A 185 0.22 -17.73 22.56
C THR A 185 0.36 -16.94 23.87
N ILE A 186 0.52 -15.65 23.75
CA ILE A 186 0.50 -14.67 24.84
C ILE A 186 -0.91 -14.07 24.91
N ASN A 187 -1.62 -14.31 26.00
CA ASN A 187 -3.01 -13.85 26.21
C ASN A 187 -3.08 -12.63 27.15
N HIS A 188 -2.24 -11.65 26.91
CA HIS A 188 -2.29 -10.32 27.54
C HIS A 188 -1.76 -9.28 26.57
N GLU A 189 -1.99 -8.02 26.87
CA GLU A 189 -1.51 -6.92 26.04
C GLU A 189 0.01 -7.01 25.84
N THR A 190 0.43 -7.09 24.60
CA THR A 190 1.82 -7.25 24.18
C THR A 190 2.13 -6.23 23.10
N HIS A 191 3.26 -5.55 23.25
CA HIS A 191 3.83 -4.70 22.22
C HIS A 191 4.92 -5.45 21.46
N TRP A 192 4.88 -5.39 20.13
CA TRP A 192 5.92 -5.92 19.27
C TRP A 192 6.13 -5.04 18.03
N GLU A 193 7.32 -5.14 17.47
CA GLU A 193 7.73 -4.43 16.28
C GLU A 193 8.33 -5.39 15.26
N LEU A 194 8.14 -5.08 13.98
CA LEU A 194 8.67 -5.83 12.86
C LEU A 194 9.21 -4.88 11.80
N ALA A 195 10.44 -5.08 11.36
CA ALA A 195 11.03 -4.31 10.28
C ALA A 195 11.49 -5.21 9.13
N LEU A 196 11.27 -4.75 7.91
CA LEU A 196 11.65 -5.44 6.67
C LEU A 196 12.46 -4.52 5.77
N VAL A 197 13.55 -5.07 5.18
CA VAL A 197 14.26 -4.49 4.04
C VAL A 197 13.96 -5.38 2.84
N VAL A 198 13.14 -4.88 1.92
CA VAL A 198 12.68 -5.62 0.74
C VAL A 198 13.41 -5.09 -0.49
N PRO A 199 14.39 -5.81 -1.04
CA PRO A 199 15.09 -5.38 -2.25
C PRO A 199 14.17 -5.49 -3.47
N LEU A 200 14.40 -4.67 -4.50
CA LEU A 200 13.62 -4.70 -5.74
C LEU A 200 13.64 -6.07 -6.42
N SER A 201 14.72 -6.83 -6.27
CA SER A 201 14.83 -8.20 -6.79
C SER A 201 13.84 -9.19 -6.16
N ALA A 202 13.27 -8.87 -4.98
CA ALA A 202 12.24 -9.70 -4.36
C ALA A 202 10.90 -9.67 -5.11
N PHE A 203 10.68 -8.67 -5.96
CA PHE A 203 9.48 -8.53 -6.82
C PHE A 203 9.67 -9.27 -8.15
N TRP A 204 9.74 -10.60 -8.12
CA TRP A 204 10.21 -11.50 -9.19
C TRP A 204 9.44 -11.44 -10.51
N ASN A 205 8.20 -10.96 -10.52
CA ASN A 205 7.41 -10.79 -11.75
C ASN A 205 7.62 -9.41 -12.40
N HIS A 206 8.50 -8.58 -11.83
CA HIS A 206 8.79 -7.23 -12.31
C HIS A 206 10.30 -6.98 -12.37
N SER A 207 10.68 -6.03 -13.20
CA SER A 207 12.07 -5.57 -13.32
C SER A 207 12.15 -4.10 -12.98
N TYR A 208 11.97 -3.78 -11.70
CA TYR A 208 12.09 -2.41 -11.21
C TYR A 208 13.55 -1.97 -11.19
N SER A 209 13.84 -0.79 -11.74
CA SER A 209 15.16 -0.16 -11.67
C SER A 209 15.31 0.75 -10.46
N THR A 210 14.21 1.35 -10.00
CA THR A 210 14.16 2.21 -8.81
C THR A 210 12.72 2.33 -8.32
N LEU A 211 12.54 2.68 -7.06
CA LEU A 211 11.27 3.12 -6.47
C LEU A 211 11.07 4.64 -6.61
N SER A 212 12.17 5.41 -6.75
CA SER A 212 12.10 6.89 -6.79
C SER A 212 11.15 7.38 -7.87
N GLY A 213 10.28 8.31 -7.50
CA GLY A 213 9.30 8.94 -8.37
C GLY A 213 8.12 8.06 -8.77
N LYS A 214 8.05 6.83 -8.24
CA LYS A 214 6.94 5.90 -8.55
C LYS A 214 5.78 6.08 -7.58
N THR A 215 4.59 5.70 -8.03
CA THR A 215 3.40 5.56 -7.20
C THR A 215 2.97 4.10 -7.20
N PHE A 216 2.79 3.55 -6.00
CA PHE A 216 2.21 2.23 -5.82
C PHE A 216 0.83 2.36 -5.19
N LEU A 217 -0.10 1.52 -5.61
CA LEU A 217 -1.37 1.29 -4.94
C LEU A 217 -1.13 0.26 -3.84
N VAL A 218 -1.53 0.59 -2.62
CA VAL A 218 -1.18 -0.17 -1.41
C VAL A 218 -2.39 -0.26 -0.48
N ASN A 219 -2.52 -1.39 0.21
CA ASN A 219 -3.25 -1.43 1.47
C ASN A 219 -2.45 -2.23 2.49
N VAL A 220 -2.62 -1.89 3.75
CA VAL A 220 -1.88 -2.51 4.86
C VAL A 220 -2.87 -3.08 5.84
N TYR A 221 -2.53 -4.25 6.37
CA TYR A 221 -3.43 -5.03 7.20
C TYR A 221 -2.72 -5.56 8.44
N ASN A 222 -3.49 -5.79 9.48
CA ASN A 222 -3.09 -6.63 10.60
C ASN A 222 -4.18 -7.63 10.89
N CYS A 223 -3.79 -8.85 11.15
CA CYS A 223 -4.72 -9.90 11.53
C CYS A 223 -4.12 -10.89 12.54
N VAL A 224 -5.03 -11.61 13.20
CA VAL A 224 -4.83 -12.91 13.83
C VAL A 224 -5.93 -13.81 13.28
N GLY A 225 -5.64 -14.58 12.24
CA GLY A 225 -6.64 -15.30 11.46
C GLY A 225 -7.10 -16.64 12.06
N SER A 226 -6.59 -17.05 13.24
CA SER A 226 -6.94 -18.30 13.88
C SER A 226 -7.42 -18.13 15.32
N GLY A 227 -8.08 -19.17 15.85
CA GLY A 227 -8.65 -19.18 17.20
C GLY A 227 -9.99 -18.45 17.30
N ASP A 228 -10.46 -18.27 18.54
CA ASP A 228 -11.77 -17.65 18.81
C ASP A 228 -11.68 -16.12 18.83
N ASP A 229 -10.51 -15.57 19.16
CA ASP A 229 -10.23 -14.14 19.25
C ASP A 229 -9.61 -13.59 17.96
N ARG A 230 -10.15 -13.96 16.80
CA ARG A 230 -9.69 -13.43 15.50
C ARG A 230 -9.87 -11.93 15.42
N GLN A 231 -8.92 -11.27 14.76
CA GLN A 231 -8.98 -9.83 14.51
C GLN A 231 -8.58 -9.54 13.06
N TYR A 232 -9.15 -8.47 12.50
CA TYR A 232 -8.87 -8.02 11.13
C TYR A 232 -9.04 -6.52 11.07
N VAL A 233 -7.95 -5.81 10.84
CA VAL A 233 -7.96 -4.36 10.67
C VAL A 233 -7.21 -3.96 9.41
N THR A 234 -7.59 -2.84 8.82
CA THR A 234 -7.03 -2.37 7.56
C THR A 234 -6.61 -0.90 7.67
N TRP A 235 -5.64 -0.49 6.87
CA TRP A 235 -5.28 0.91 6.73
C TRP A 235 -6.37 1.70 5.99
N LYS A 236 -6.84 1.18 4.87
CA LYS A 236 -7.92 1.78 4.07
C LYS A 236 -9.15 0.88 4.08
N PRO A 237 -10.36 1.46 3.92
CA PRO A 237 -11.59 0.69 3.97
C PRO A 237 -11.67 -0.43 2.93
N VAL A 238 -12.17 -1.60 3.34
CA VAL A 238 -12.44 -2.75 2.48
C VAL A 238 -13.90 -3.19 2.73
N PRO A 239 -14.89 -2.59 2.05
CA PRO A 239 -16.31 -2.77 2.35
C PRO A 239 -16.87 -4.09 1.77
N THR A 240 -16.33 -5.22 2.23
CA THR A 240 -16.80 -6.58 1.90
C THR A 240 -17.63 -7.17 3.04
N ALA A 241 -18.50 -8.12 2.73
CA ALA A 241 -19.37 -8.74 3.74
C ALA A 241 -18.64 -9.60 4.77
N SER A 242 -17.43 -10.05 4.47
CA SER A 242 -16.55 -10.83 5.34
C SER A 242 -15.09 -10.46 5.08
N PRO A 243 -14.17 -10.75 6.02
CA PRO A 243 -12.76 -10.41 5.85
C PRO A 243 -12.18 -10.94 4.54
N ASP A 244 -11.73 -10.02 3.69
CA ASP A 244 -11.07 -10.29 2.42
C ASP A 244 -10.09 -9.17 2.07
N PHE A 245 -8.80 -9.41 2.23
CA PHE A 245 -7.74 -8.45 1.96
C PHE A 245 -7.32 -8.41 0.49
N HIS A 246 -7.65 -9.46 -0.28
CA HIS A 246 -7.30 -9.58 -1.71
C HIS A 246 -8.23 -8.76 -2.62
N ARG A 247 -8.34 -7.47 -2.35
CA ARG A 247 -9.26 -6.52 -2.99
C ARG A 247 -8.48 -5.30 -3.50
N PRO A 248 -7.71 -5.46 -4.60
CA PRO A 248 -6.85 -4.40 -5.12
C PRO A 248 -7.61 -3.14 -5.52
N GLU A 249 -8.91 -3.20 -5.77
CA GLU A 249 -9.77 -2.05 -6.03
C GLU A 249 -9.93 -1.09 -4.84
N TYR A 250 -9.47 -1.50 -3.64
CA TYR A 250 -9.46 -0.68 -2.41
C TYR A 250 -8.05 -0.35 -1.95
N PHE A 251 -7.06 -0.50 -2.82
CA PHE A 251 -5.72 -0.01 -2.54
C PHE A 251 -5.65 1.48 -2.81
N GLU A 252 -4.86 2.20 -2.02
CA GLU A 252 -4.70 3.64 -2.10
C GLU A 252 -3.25 4.01 -2.45
N PRO A 253 -3.03 5.15 -3.10
CA PRO A 253 -1.70 5.51 -3.56
C PRO A 253 -0.74 5.83 -2.41
N ILE A 254 0.49 5.33 -2.55
CA ILE A 254 1.68 5.80 -1.84
C ILE A 254 2.69 6.29 -2.89
N TYR A 255 3.12 7.54 -2.77
CA TYR A 255 4.15 8.12 -3.61
C TYR A 255 5.53 7.88 -2.98
N PHE A 256 6.47 7.39 -3.77
CA PHE A 256 7.87 7.20 -3.40
C PHE A 256 8.66 8.43 -3.84
N GLU A 257 9.22 9.18 -2.88
CA GLU A 257 10.01 10.40 -3.13
C GLU A 257 11.14 10.17 -4.16
N GLU A 258 11.58 11.26 -4.84
CA GLU A 258 12.72 11.24 -5.77
C GLU A 258 14.08 11.29 -5.06
#